data_f82acddccdf13e94a54fd8e7290028ac
#
_entry.id   f82acddccdf13e94a54fd8e7290028ac
#
_cell.length_a   1.000
_cell.length_b   1.000
_cell.length_c   1.000
_cell.angle_alpha   90.00
_cell.angle_beta   90.00
_cell.angle_gamma   90.00
#
_symmetry.space_group_name_H-M   'P 1'
#
loop_
_entity.id
_entity.type
_entity.pdbx_description
1 polymer ?
#
loop_
_entity_poly.entity_id
_entity_poly.type
_entity_poly.pdbx_seq_one_letter_code
_entity_poly.pdbx_strand_id
1 'polypeptide(L)'
;MLNTVKGRTIEYDLVLKAMKLAVWHIDVQERTITYDSDYRDILDVPSIPPGSDVEMFCNNLLPEYKERIATSMIDLAQGRTELVHEQYEAHSPLGDGTIWGETYAVVDKRDANGRAKTIVGTSMRIDKQKEIEMALIKARNHAEESDRLKAAFLANISHEVRTPLNAIVGFSEVLVDSSSTEERSQLATLIRQNNARLLQLFEDMVNLSKLEAGDESVHKTHFLIADLLQELLEKYAVRAAEKQLTLFIDKHSEMLEPYTDRDRLMQILGHYVDNALKFTTEGGITIGCNLEVGNMRVWVRDTGKGIDAEYCGDKLFERFVKIDEFEQGTGLGLSICRSLALTLGGKVGMESEVGVGSLFWVDVPYK
;
A
#
# COMPACT_ATOMS: atom_id res chain seq x y z
N MET A 1 -32.60 3.98 -58.33
CA MET A 1 -31.98 4.91 -57.37
C MET A 1 -32.47 4.74 -55.91
N LEU A 2 -33.73 4.41 -55.68
CA LEU A 2 -34.27 4.21 -54.28
C LEU A 2 -33.72 3.01 -53.50
N ASN A 3 -33.32 1.92 -54.17
CA ASN A 3 -32.75 0.75 -53.48
C ASN A 3 -31.30 0.94 -53.02
N THR A 4 -30.55 1.83 -53.67
CA THR A 4 -29.15 2.13 -53.31
C THR A 4 -29.07 3.00 -52.02
N VAL A 5 -30.06 3.89 -51.84
CA VAL A 5 -30.12 4.77 -50.66
C VAL A 5 -30.52 3.94 -49.42
N LYS A 6 -31.50 3.01 -49.53
CA LYS A 6 -31.87 2.10 -48.43
C LYS A 6 -30.73 1.17 -48.00
N GLY A 7 -29.98 0.62 -48.95
CA GLY A 7 -28.85 -0.25 -48.62
C GLY A 7 -27.75 0.48 -47.84
N ARG A 8 -27.39 1.72 -48.25
CA ARG A 8 -26.40 2.54 -47.54
C ARG A 8 -26.86 2.93 -46.13
N THR A 9 -28.13 3.21 -45.91
CA THR A 9 -28.69 3.55 -44.62
C THR A 9 -28.58 2.35 -43.65
N ILE A 10 -28.94 1.14 -44.14
CA ILE A 10 -28.85 -0.09 -43.32
C ILE A 10 -27.36 -0.40 -42.94
N GLU A 11 -26.43 -0.24 -43.88
CA GLU A 11 -24.99 -0.43 -43.59
C GLU A 11 -24.47 0.59 -42.55
N TYR A 12 -24.90 1.83 -42.64
CA TYR A 12 -24.52 2.90 -41.70
C TYR A 12 -25.04 2.62 -40.29
N ASP A 13 -26.32 2.26 -40.13
CA ASP A 13 -26.90 1.92 -38.86
C ASP A 13 -26.22 0.71 -38.20
N LEU A 14 -25.86 -0.30 -38.99
CA LEU A 14 -25.13 -1.46 -38.49
C LEU A 14 -23.72 -1.09 -37.99
N VAL A 15 -23.03 -0.20 -38.69
CA VAL A 15 -21.71 0.28 -38.28
C VAL A 15 -21.79 1.07 -36.97
N LEU A 16 -22.74 2.00 -36.85
CA LEU A 16 -22.93 2.78 -35.62
C LEU A 16 -23.26 1.86 -34.43
N LYS A 17 -24.13 0.90 -34.64
CA LYS A 17 -24.50 -0.09 -33.62
C LYS A 17 -23.30 -0.97 -33.21
N ALA A 18 -22.51 -1.43 -34.19
CA ALA A 18 -21.28 -2.20 -33.93
C ALA A 18 -20.25 -1.39 -33.15
N MET A 19 -20.13 -0.09 -33.44
CA MET A 19 -19.23 0.84 -32.76
C MET A 19 -19.82 1.37 -31.43
N LYS A 20 -21.07 1.04 -31.11
CA LYS A 20 -21.82 1.55 -29.95
C LYS A 20 -21.85 3.09 -29.89
N LEU A 21 -22.08 3.72 -31.03
CA LEU A 21 -22.18 5.17 -31.19
C LEU A 21 -23.66 5.57 -31.31
N ALA A 22 -24.11 6.45 -30.43
CA ALA A 22 -25.40 7.12 -30.52
C ALA A 22 -25.21 8.44 -31.28
N VAL A 23 -25.91 8.63 -32.40
CA VAL A 23 -25.90 9.87 -33.17
C VAL A 23 -27.03 10.76 -32.72
N TRP A 24 -26.77 12.04 -32.58
CA TRP A 24 -27.76 13.04 -32.20
C TRP A 24 -27.57 14.33 -33.00
N HIS A 25 -28.69 15.08 -33.14
CA HIS A 25 -28.75 16.35 -33.82
C HIS A 25 -29.37 17.40 -32.91
N ILE A 26 -28.76 18.58 -32.85
CA ILE A 26 -29.30 19.74 -32.13
C ILE A 26 -29.71 20.79 -33.16
N ASP A 27 -30.97 21.24 -33.10
CA ASP A 27 -31.42 22.49 -33.70
C ASP A 27 -31.06 23.62 -32.72
N VAL A 28 -30.15 24.50 -33.17
CA VAL A 28 -29.65 25.57 -32.30
C VAL A 28 -30.68 26.67 -32.05
N GLN A 29 -31.60 26.92 -33.02
CA GLN A 29 -32.63 27.95 -32.89
C GLN A 29 -33.74 27.50 -31.97
N GLU A 30 -34.22 26.29 -32.18
CA GLU A 30 -35.32 25.69 -31.40
C GLU A 30 -34.82 25.11 -30.05
N ARG A 31 -33.50 25.01 -29.85
CA ARG A 31 -32.85 24.39 -28.68
C ARG A 31 -33.30 22.96 -28.43
N THR A 32 -33.55 22.21 -29.48
CA THR A 32 -34.06 20.85 -29.39
C THR A 32 -33.02 19.84 -29.81
N ILE A 33 -33.03 18.68 -29.15
CA ILE A 33 -32.21 17.52 -29.48
C ILE A 33 -33.04 16.37 -30.03
N THR A 34 -32.52 15.72 -31.06
CA THR A 34 -33.09 14.53 -31.63
C THR A 34 -32.03 13.48 -31.80
N TYR A 35 -32.32 12.26 -31.36
CA TYR A 35 -31.41 11.13 -31.54
C TYR A 35 -31.83 10.29 -32.73
N ASP A 36 -30.89 9.81 -33.52
CA ASP A 36 -31.10 8.74 -34.46
C ASP A 36 -31.35 7.43 -33.69
N SER A 37 -31.88 6.40 -34.35
CA SER A 37 -32.35 5.19 -33.73
C SER A 37 -31.40 4.54 -32.71
N ASP A 38 -31.95 3.79 -31.73
CA ASP A 38 -31.28 2.87 -30.79
C ASP A 38 -30.29 3.47 -29.76
N TYR A 39 -30.28 4.79 -29.56
CA TYR A 39 -29.37 5.45 -28.60
C TYR A 39 -29.57 4.96 -27.15
N ARG A 40 -30.76 4.47 -26.79
CA ARG A 40 -31.11 3.96 -25.46
C ARG A 40 -30.28 2.76 -25.08
N ASP A 41 -30.16 1.82 -26.01
CA ASP A 41 -29.37 0.59 -25.80
C ASP A 41 -27.86 0.86 -25.82
N ILE A 42 -27.46 1.95 -26.50
CA ILE A 42 -26.05 2.35 -26.60
C ILE A 42 -25.59 3.12 -25.38
N LEU A 43 -26.39 4.12 -24.96
CA LEU A 43 -26.04 5.03 -23.85
C LEU A 43 -26.62 4.59 -22.53
N ASP A 44 -27.56 3.61 -22.56
CA ASP A 44 -28.28 3.14 -21.36
C ASP A 44 -29.00 4.30 -20.65
N VAL A 45 -29.71 5.10 -21.44
CA VAL A 45 -30.41 6.28 -20.98
C VAL A 45 -31.93 6.13 -21.21
N PRO A 46 -32.80 6.84 -20.46
CA PRO A 46 -34.24 6.85 -20.68
C PRO A 46 -34.58 7.35 -22.08
N SER A 47 -35.78 6.98 -22.56
CA SER A 47 -36.29 7.50 -23.82
C SER A 47 -36.47 9.02 -23.73
N ILE A 48 -35.75 9.73 -24.58
CA ILE A 48 -35.87 11.17 -24.78
C ILE A 48 -36.79 11.38 -26.02
N PRO A 49 -37.97 12.01 -25.88
CA PRO A 49 -38.81 12.27 -27.01
C PRO A 49 -38.07 13.11 -28.09
N PRO A 50 -38.27 12.82 -29.38
CA PRO A 50 -37.73 13.66 -30.45
C PRO A 50 -38.13 15.13 -30.27
N GLY A 51 -37.18 16.05 -30.39
CA GLY A 51 -37.40 17.49 -30.21
C GLY A 51 -37.50 17.93 -28.75
N SER A 52 -36.99 17.12 -27.83
CA SER A 52 -36.84 17.54 -26.42
C SER A 52 -35.82 18.67 -26.28
N ASP A 53 -36.00 19.51 -25.23
CA ASP A 53 -35.05 20.59 -24.92
C ASP A 53 -33.66 20.01 -24.57
N VAL A 54 -32.62 20.62 -25.13
CA VAL A 54 -31.20 20.26 -24.83
C VAL A 54 -30.90 20.34 -23.35
N GLU A 55 -31.56 21.22 -22.60
CA GLU A 55 -31.39 21.37 -21.17
C GLU A 55 -31.77 20.09 -20.40
N MET A 56 -32.72 19.31 -20.91
CA MET A 56 -33.11 18.04 -20.35
C MET A 56 -31.93 17.02 -20.33
N PHE A 57 -31.12 17.01 -21.39
CA PHE A 57 -29.88 16.22 -21.42
C PHE A 57 -28.84 16.75 -20.45
N CYS A 58 -28.63 18.07 -20.45
CA CYS A 58 -27.63 18.70 -19.58
C CYS A 58 -27.93 18.51 -18.09
N ASN A 59 -29.18 18.30 -17.70
CA ASN A 59 -29.57 18.08 -16.30
C ASN A 59 -29.15 16.70 -15.78
N ASN A 60 -28.84 15.76 -16.65
CA ASN A 60 -28.30 14.44 -16.25
C ASN A 60 -26.79 14.47 -16.01
N LEU A 61 -26.08 15.49 -16.47
CA LEU A 61 -24.64 15.64 -16.25
C LEU A 61 -24.37 16.01 -14.79
N LEU A 62 -23.26 15.52 -14.23
CA LEU A 62 -22.77 16.01 -12.95
C LEU A 62 -22.42 17.51 -13.06
N PRO A 63 -22.59 18.29 -12.00
CA PRO A 63 -22.45 19.75 -12.03
C PRO A 63 -21.13 20.25 -12.60
N GLU A 64 -20.04 19.57 -12.36
CA GLU A 64 -18.68 19.91 -12.83
C GLU A 64 -18.51 19.79 -14.34
N TYR A 65 -19.27 18.88 -15.00
CA TYR A 65 -19.23 18.69 -16.46
C TYR A 65 -20.23 19.57 -17.21
N LYS A 66 -21.34 19.93 -16.55
CA LYS A 66 -22.44 20.68 -17.15
C LYS A 66 -21.98 22.04 -17.73
N GLU A 67 -21.26 22.83 -16.95
CA GLU A 67 -20.76 24.15 -17.38
C GLU A 67 -19.71 24.02 -18.50
N ARG A 68 -18.80 23.06 -18.39
CA ARG A 68 -17.77 22.81 -19.39
C ARG A 68 -18.35 22.42 -20.73
N ILE A 69 -19.27 21.45 -20.77
CA ILE A 69 -19.90 21.00 -22.00
C ILE A 69 -20.75 22.11 -22.62
N ALA A 70 -21.50 22.86 -21.81
CA ALA A 70 -22.27 23.99 -22.30
C ALA A 70 -21.38 25.04 -22.96
N THR A 71 -20.24 25.37 -22.36
CA THR A 71 -19.28 26.30 -22.91
C THR A 71 -18.69 25.79 -24.23
N SER A 72 -18.25 24.53 -24.29
CA SER A 72 -17.71 23.91 -25.51
C SER A 72 -18.73 23.90 -26.65
N MET A 73 -20.02 23.65 -26.37
CA MET A 73 -21.09 23.68 -27.35
C MET A 73 -21.39 25.11 -27.84
N ILE A 74 -21.33 26.11 -26.96
CA ILE A 74 -21.48 27.52 -27.34
C ILE A 74 -20.31 27.94 -28.23
N ASP A 75 -19.10 27.56 -27.94
CA ASP A 75 -17.90 27.87 -28.75
C ASP A 75 -18.00 27.24 -30.12
N LEU A 76 -18.49 26.00 -30.21
CA LEU A 76 -18.77 25.35 -31.49
C LEU A 76 -19.83 26.09 -32.30
N ALA A 77 -20.94 26.45 -31.68
CA ALA A 77 -22.05 27.15 -32.33
C ALA A 77 -21.62 28.53 -32.88
N GLN A 78 -20.73 29.22 -32.16
CA GLN A 78 -20.18 30.52 -32.53
C GLN A 78 -19.02 30.43 -33.51
N GLY A 79 -18.55 29.22 -33.84
CA GLY A 79 -17.43 29.01 -34.75
C GLY A 79 -16.06 29.33 -34.17
N ARG A 80 -15.96 29.34 -32.83
CA ARG A 80 -14.67 29.47 -32.11
C ARG A 80 -13.87 28.16 -32.12
N THR A 81 -14.57 27.05 -32.27
CA THR A 81 -13.97 25.71 -32.49
C THR A 81 -14.69 25.02 -33.64
N GLU A 82 -14.03 24.09 -34.32
CA GLU A 82 -14.59 23.29 -35.42
C GLU A 82 -15.11 21.92 -34.93
N LEU A 83 -14.60 21.46 -33.77
CA LEU A 83 -14.89 20.17 -33.18
C LEU A 83 -14.99 20.34 -31.67
N VAL A 84 -15.99 19.73 -31.07
CA VAL A 84 -16.08 19.46 -29.62
C VAL A 84 -15.74 17.99 -29.37
N HIS A 85 -14.86 17.75 -28.43
CA HIS A 85 -14.56 16.42 -27.89
C HIS A 85 -14.52 16.54 -26.37
N GLU A 86 -15.49 15.90 -25.71
CA GLU A 86 -15.64 15.96 -24.26
C GLU A 86 -15.90 14.57 -23.67
N GLN A 87 -15.26 14.31 -22.55
CA GLN A 87 -15.59 13.18 -21.67
C GLN A 87 -16.30 13.71 -20.45
N TYR A 88 -17.36 13.04 -20.03
CA TYR A 88 -18.21 13.50 -18.94
C TYR A 88 -18.76 12.36 -18.10
N GLU A 89 -19.13 12.69 -16.91
CA GLU A 89 -19.87 11.80 -16.02
C GLU A 89 -21.31 12.28 -15.87
N ALA A 90 -22.25 11.36 -15.97
CA ALA A 90 -23.66 11.63 -15.88
C ALA A 90 -24.33 10.67 -14.89
N HIS A 91 -25.46 11.10 -14.32
CA HIS A 91 -26.25 10.22 -13.46
C HIS A 91 -26.76 9.01 -14.26
N SER A 92 -26.64 7.82 -13.67
CA SER A 92 -27.23 6.62 -14.25
C SER A 92 -28.74 6.68 -14.17
N PRO A 93 -29.45 6.47 -15.26
CA PRO A 93 -30.91 6.45 -15.23
C PRO A 93 -31.50 5.18 -14.61
N LEU A 94 -30.68 4.15 -14.38
CA LEU A 94 -31.10 2.84 -13.89
C LEU A 94 -30.88 2.62 -12.39
N GLY A 95 -30.37 3.61 -11.66
CA GLY A 95 -30.12 3.47 -10.22
C GLY A 95 -29.18 4.51 -9.63
N ASP A 96 -28.73 4.25 -8.41
CA ASP A 96 -27.76 5.10 -7.69
C ASP A 96 -26.36 4.88 -8.25
N GLY A 97 -25.92 5.71 -9.17
CA GLY A 97 -24.59 5.63 -9.73
C GLY A 97 -24.38 6.61 -10.86
N THR A 98 -23.19 6.61 -11.42
CA THR A 98 -22.81 7.44 -12.55
C THR A 98 -22.31 6.59 -13.71
N ILE A 99 -22.40 7.16 -14.90
CA ILE A 99 -21.88 6.57 -16.14
C ILE A 99 -20.93 7.54 -16.81
N TRP A 100 -19.87 7.03 -17.41
CA TRP A 100 -18.96 7.81 -18.23
C TRP A 100 -19.39 7.83 -19.69
N GLY A 101 -19.54 9.05 -20.22
CA GLY A 101 -19.82 9.30 -21.62
C GLY A 101 -18.68 10.04 -22.31
N GLU A 102 -18.56 9.82 -23.61
CA GLU A 102 -17.69 10.57 -24.49
C GLU A 102 -18.50 11.09 -25.66
N THR A 103 -18.35 12.36 -25.99
CA THR A 103 -19.09 13.00 -27.06
C THR A 103 -18.18 13.76 -28.02
N TYR A 104 -18.53 13.67 -29.30
CA TYR A 104 -17.94 14.46 -30.36
C TYR A 104 -19.05 15.24 -31.05
N ALA A 105 -18.82 16.51 -31.41
CA ALA A 105 -19.79 17.32 -32.09
C ALA A 105 -19.15 18.27 -33.14
N VAL A 106 -19.85 18.46 -34.25
CA VAL A 106 -19.47 19.40 -35.31
C VAL A 106 -20.70 20.16 -35.76
N VAL A 107 -20.49 21.31 -36.40
CA VAL A 107 -21.59 22.04 -37.06
C VAL A 107 -21.94 21.37 -38.40
N ASP A 108 -23.16 20.92 -38.56
CA ASP A 108 -23.68 20.36 -39.83
C ASP A 108 -24.11 21.45 -40.80
N LYS A 109 -24.93 22.41 -40.31
CA LYS A 109 -25.43 23.51 -41.18
C LYS A 109 -25.27 24.85 -40.49
N ARG A 110 -24.99 25.87 -41.33
CA ARG A 110 -24.96 27.27 -40.89
C ARG A 110 -26.07 28.07 -41.58
N ASP A 111 -26.53 29.13 -40.93
CA ASP A 111 -27.47 30.09 -41.49
C ASP A 111 -26.77 31.06 -42.48
N ALA A 112 -27.54 31.97 -43.10
CA ALA A 112 -26.99 32.97 -44.00
C ALA A 112 -25.99 33.95 -43.39
N ASN A 113 -25.97 34.04 -42.04
CA ASN A 113 -25.07 34.89 -41.26
C ASN A 113 -23.85 34.11 -40.72
N GLY A 114 -23.67 32.85 -41.14
CA GLY A 114 -22.55 32.00 -40.70
C GLY A 114 -22.72 31.37 -39.31
N ARG A 115 -23.83 31.59 -38.64
CA ARG A 115 -24.11 30.98 -37.32
C ARG A 115 -24.56 29.52 -37.46
N ALA A 116 -24.21 28.69 -36.52
CA ALA A 116 -24.65 27.28 -36.51
C ALA A 116 -26.19 27.23 -36.49
N LYS A 117 -26.76 26.51 -37.44
CA LYS A 117 -28.19 26.16 -37.48
C LYS A 117 -28.41 24.77 -36.90
N THR A 118 -27.59 23.82 -37.30
CA THR A 118 -27.65 22.44 -36.82
C THR A 118 -26.27 21.95 -36.38
N ILE A 119 -26.21 21.28 -35.24
CA ILE A 119 -25.02 20.56 -34.74
C ILE A 119 -25.32 19.09 -34.82
N VAL A 120 -24.41 18.28 -35.29
CA VAL A 120 -24.47 16.82 -35.27
C VAL A 120 -23.37 16.31 -34.35
N GLY A 121 -23.67 15.32 -33.56
CA GLY A 121 -22.69 14.71 -32.71
C GLY A 121 -22.91 13.21 -32.51
N THR A 122 -21.92 12.61 -31.91
CA THR A 122 -21.96 11.22 -31.49
C THR A 122 -21.63 11.12 -30.00
N SER A 123 -22.28 10.19 -29.31
CA SER A 123 -21.97 9.88 -27.93
C SER A 123 -21.82 8.37 -27.76
N MET A 124 -20.92 7.98 -26.85
CA MET A 124 -20.68 6.58 -26.50
C MET A 124 -20.41 6.44 -25.01
N ARG A 125 -20.68 5.26 -24.46
CA ARG A 125 -20.30 4.92 -23.09
C ARG A 125 -18.85 4.46 -23.05
N ILE A 126 -18.11 5.00 -22.08
CA ILE A 126 -16.68 4.69 -21.88
C ILE A 126 -16.37 4.15 -20.48
N ASP A 127 -17.37 3.66 -19.74
CA ASP A 127 -17.20 3.12 -18.38
C ASP A 127 -16.10 2.07 -18.33
N LYS A 128 -16.15 1.09 -19.23
CA LYS A 128 -15.16 0.02 -19.29
C LYS A 128 -13.74 0.53 -19.59
N GLN A 129 -13.64 1.55 -20.43
CA GLN A 129 -12.36 2.19 -20.74
C GLN A 129 -11.82 2.93 -19.51
N LYS A 130 -12.69 3.65 -18.78
CA LYS A 130 -12.33 4.33 -17.53
C LYS A 130 -11.95 3.36 -16.42
N GLU A 131 -12.64 2.25 -16.29
CA GLU A 131 -12.26 1.17 -15.34
C GLU A 131 -10.86 0.64 -15.64
N ILE A 132 -10.56 0.35 -16.90
CA ILE A 132 -9.23 -0.13 -17.32
C ILE A 132 -8.16 0.95 -17.06
N GLU A 133 -8.44 2.21 -17.41
CA GLU A 133 -7.53 3.34 -17.18
C GLU A 133 -7.21 3.49 -15.68
N MET A 134 -8.25 3.49 -14.82
CA MET A 134 -8.08 3.59 -13.37
C MET A 134 -7.33 2.39 -12.79
N ALA A 135 -7.62 1.17 -13.27
CA ALA A 135 -6.91 -0.03 -12.84
C ALA A 135 -5.43 0.03 -13.25
N LEU A 136 -5.13 0.52 -14.46
CA LEU A 136 -3.76 0.69 -14.95
C LEU A 136 -3.00 1.74 -14.14
N ILE A 137 -3.62 2.89 -13.85
CA ILE A 137 -3.02 3.94 -13.01
C ILE A 137 -2.72 3.38 -11.62
N LYS A 138 -3.66 2.65 -11.01
CA LYS A 138 -3.46 2.02 -9.70
C LYS A 138 -2.32 1.00 -9.71
N ALA A 139 -2.27 0.15 -10.73
CA ALA A 139 -1.20 -0.85 -10.88
C ALA A 139 0.17 -0.18 -11.09
N ARG A 140 0.23 0.87 -11.91
CA ARG A 140 1.46 1.66 -12.12
C ARG A 140 1.94 2.31 -10.82
N ASN A 141 1.05 3.00 -10.11
CA ASN A 141 1.42 3.68 -8.87
C ASN A 141 1.93 2.67 -7.81
N HIS A 142 1.32 1.49 -7.75
CA HIS A 142 1.78 0.41 -6.88
C HIS A 142 3.17 -0.12 -7.29
N ALA A 143 3.43 -0.26 -8.59
CA ALA A 143 4.74 -0.69 -9.09
C ALA A 143 5.82 0.36 -8.82
N GLU A 144 5.53 1.66 -9.09
CA GLU A 144 6.46 2.77 -8.83
C GLU A 144 6.80 2.87 -7.33
N GLU A 145 5.80 2.71 -6.44
CA GLU A 145 6.04 2.71 -4.99
C GLU A 145 6.87 1.49 -4.56
N SER A 146 6.61 0.31 -5.10
CA SER A 146 7.43 -0.89 -4.86
C SER A 146 8.88 -0.69 -5.28
N ASP A 147 9.11 -0.10 -6.45
CA ASP A 147 10.47 0.16 -6.94
C ASP A 147 11.18 1.23 -6.10
N ARG A 148 10.47 2.26 -5.67
CA ARG A 148 10.98 3.28 -4.74
C ARG A 148 11.41 2.65 -3.41
N LEU A 149 10.58 1.78 -2.84
CA LEU A 149 10.87 1.07 -1.59
C LEU A 149 12.09 0.14 -1.75
N LYS A 150 12.20 -0.58 -2.88
CA LYS A 150 13.37 -1.43 -3.18
C LYS A 150 14.66 -0.60 -3.30
N ALA A 151 14.61 0.55 -3.98
CA ALA A 151 15.78 1.42 -4.12
C ALA A 151 16.22 1.98 -2.77
N ALA A 152 15.30 2.46 -1.94
CA ALA A 152 15.57 2.91 -0.59
C ALA A 152 16.14 1.78 0.29
N PHE A 153 15.62 0.56 0.16
CA PHE A 153 16.12 -0.63 0.83
C PHE A 153 17.59 -0.90 0.49
N LEU A 154 17.96 -0.93 -0.79
CA LEU A 154 19.34 -1.16 -1.23
C LEU A 154 20.30 -0.04 -0.77
N ALA A 155 19.86 1.21 -0.80
CA ALA A 155 20.64 2.34 -0.33
C ALA A 155 20.94 2.23 1.18
N ASN A 156 19.93 1.92 1.98
CA ASN A 156 20.05 1.75 3.42
C ASN A 156 20.94 0.55 3.78
N ILE A 157 20.80 -0.59 3.08
CA ILE A 157 21.72 -1.74 3.25
C ILE A 157 23.15 -1.32 2.99
N SER A 158 23.41 -0.64 1.87
CA SER A 158 24.75 -0.20 1.52
C SER A 158 25.39 0.66 2.62
N HIS A 159 24.60 1.51 3.26
CA HIS A 159 25.03 2.33 4.38
C HIS A 159 25.30 1.49 5.64
N GLU A 160 24.36 0.61 6.02
CA GLU A 160 24.46 -0.25 7.22
C GLU A 160 25.60 -1.30 7.11
N VAL A 161 25.99 -1.72 5.89
CA VAL A 161 27.15 -2.57 5.62
C VAL A 161 28.45 -1.76 5.69
N ARG A 162 28.47 -0.55 5.12
CA ARG A 162 29.69 0.27 5.02
C ARG A 162 30.22 0.67 6.40
N THR A 163 29.35 1.03 7.32
CA THR A 163 29.73 1.50 8.67
C THR A 163 30.55 0.46 9.47
N PRO A 164 30.05 -0.78 9.71
CA PRO A 164 30.84 -1.79 10.42
C PRO A 164 32.08 -2.25 9.62
N LEU A 165 31.97 -2.29 8.27
CA LEU A 165 33.12 -2.65 7.44
C LEU A 165 34.29 -1.64 7.58
N ASN A 166 33.98 -0.34 7.50
CA ASN A 166 35.00 0.71 7.71
C ASN A 166 35.58 0.67 9.12
N ALA A 167 34.77 0.37 10.14
CA ALA A 167 35.25 0.20 11.51
C ALA A 167 36.23 -1.00 11.62
N ILE A 168 35.86 -2.16 11.00
CA ILE A 168 36.74 -3.34 10.97
C ILE A 168 38.09 -2.99 10.32
N VAL A 169 38.06 -2.33 9.14
CA VAL A 169 39.27 -1.94 8.40
C VAL A 169 40.11 -0.98 9.25
N GLY A 170 39.53 0.12 9.75
CA GLY A 170 40.26 1.11 10.54
C GLY A 170 40.83 0.55 11.84
N PHE A 171 40.08 -0.26 12.59
CA PHE A 171 40.62 -0.90 13.80
C PHE A 171 41.66 -1.94 13.48
N SER A 172 41.59 -2.62 12.33
CA SER A 172 42.63 -3.57 11.89
C SER A 172 43.96 -2.86 11.55
N GLU A 173 43.91 -1.68 10.94
CA GLU A 173 45.08 -0.86 10.66
C GLU A 173 45.75 -0.41 11.97
N VAL A 174 44.97 0.13 12.91
CA VAL A 174 45.51 0.56 14.22
C VAL A 174 46.05 -0.62 15.03
N LEU A 175 45.42 -1.82 14.91
CA LEU A 175 45.87 -3.03 15.61
C LEU A 175 47.27 -3.46 15.21
N VAL A 176 47.66 -3.24 13.95
CA VAL A 176 49.04 -3.56 13.45
C VAL A 176 50.08 -2.68 14.10
N ASP A 177 49.76 -1.41 14.30
CA ASP A 177 50.72 -0.41 14.84
C ASP A 177 50.74 -0.33 16.38
N SER A 178 49.73 -0.96 17.05
CA SER A 178 49.65 -0.95 18.52
C SER A 178 50.70 -1.85 19.16
N SER A 179 51.38 -1.31 20.14
CA SER A 179 52.39 -2.02 20.95
C SER A 179 51.87 -2.49 22.33
N SER A 180 50.72 -1.96 22.75
CA SER A 180 50.07 -2.32 24.04
C SER A 180 49.19 -3.57 23.92
N THR A 181 49.36 -4.54 24.81
CA THR A 181 48.52 -5.76 24.85
C THR A 181 47.09 -5.43 25.19
N GLU A 182 46.85 -4.49 26.09
CA GLU A 182 45.52 -4.00 26.45
C GLU A 182 44.78 -3.38 25.24
N GLU A 183 45.47 -2.48 24.55
CA GLU A 183 44.91 -1.79 23.38
C GLU A 183 44.62 -2.77 22.25
N ARG A 184 45.50 -3.74 21.99
CA ARG A 184 45.26 -4.83 21.01
C ARG A 184 44.04 -5.67 21.38
N SER A 185 43.85 -5.98 22.65
CA SER A 185 42.68 -6.73 23.14
C SER A 185 41.39 -5.95 22.94
N GLN A 186 41.37 -4.65 23.21
CA GLN A 186 40.24 -3.77 22.99
C GLN A 186 39.89 -3.66 21.50
N LEU A 187 40.89 -3.42 20.64
CA LEU A 187 40.70 -3.34 19.19
C LEU A 187 40.18 -4.66 18.62
N ALA A 188 40.73 -5.79 19.02
CA ALA A 188 40.26 -7.10 18.61
C ALA A 188 38.79 -7.36 19.05
N THR A 189 38.39 -6.82 20.20
CA THR A 189 36.99 -6.89 20.67
C THR A 189 36.07 -6.04 19.81
N LEU A 190 36.48 -4.82 19.46
CA LEU A 190 35.72 -3.93 18.56
C LEU A 190 35.56 -4.54 17.15
N ILE A 191 36.61 -5.14 16.62
CA ILE A 191 36.56 -5.86 15.32
C ILE A 191 35.55 -7.00 15.39
N ARG A 192 35.60 -7.85 16.45
CA ARG A 192 34.65 -8.96 16.62
C ARG A 192 33.20 -8.48 16.74
N GLN A 193 32.95 -7.40 17.47
CA GLN A 193 31.62 -6.82 17.60
C GLN A 193 31.06 -6.32 16.26
N ASN A 194 31.86 -5.62 15.45
CA ASN A 194 31.47 -5.14 14.15
C ASN A 194 31.24 -6.28 13.15
N ASN A 195 32.08 -7.35 13.22
CA ASN A 195 31.87 -8.55 12.41
C ASN A 195 30.58 -9.29 12.76
N ALA A 196 30.26 -9.46 14.05
CA ALA A 196 29.01 -10.05 14.49
C ALA A 196 27.79 -9.24 14.02
N ARG A 197 27.90 -7.89 14.08
CA ARG A 197 26.85 -6.99 13.55
C ARG A 197 26.65 -7.17 12.04
N LEU A 198 27.72 -7.31 11.28
CA LEU A 198 27.66 -7.51 9.84
C LEU A 198 27.00 -8.85 9.49
N LEU A 199 27.36 -9.94 10.19
CA LEU A 199 26.75 -11.25 10.03
C LEU A 199 25.24 -11.20 10.34
N GLN A 200 24.84 -10.56 11.43
CA GLN A 200 23.42 -10.38 11.77
C GLN A 200 22.65 -9.64 10.68
N LEU A 201 23.25 -8.58 10.10
CA LEU A 201 22.64 -7.84 8.99
C LEU A 201 22.41 -8.75 7.77
N PHE A 202 23.38 -9.62 7.43
CA PHE A 202 23.23 -10.57 6.34
C PHE A 202 22.14 -11.60 6.62
N GLU A 203 22.09 -12.14 7.84
CA GLU A 203 21.02 -13.08 8.24
C GLU A 203 19.65 -12.43 8.16
N ASP A 204 19.49 -11.21 8.66
CA ASP A 204 18.26 -10.43 8.59
C ASP A 204 17.81 -10.21 7.13
N MET A 205 18.76 -9.90 6.21
CA MET A 205 18.50 -9.72 4.79
C MET A 205 18.04 -11.03 4.11
N VAL A 206 18.73 -12.14 4.38
CA VAL A 206 18.39 -13.44 3.80
C VAL A 206 17.00 -13.87 4.27
N ASN A 207 16.72 -13.71 5.56
CA ASN A 207 15.40 -14.04 6.14
C ASN A 207 14.30 -13.18 5.52
N LEU A 208 14.51 -11.87 5.39
CA LEU A 208 13.55 -10.98 4.75
C LEU A 208 13.31 -11.35 3.27
N SER A 209 14.38 -11.67 2.53
CA SER A 209 14.30 -12.06 1.12
C SER A 209 13.49 -13.36 0.93
N LYS A 210 13.69 -14.36 1.79
CA LYS A 210 12.92 -15.61 1.77
C LYS A 210 11.44 -15.38 2.08
N LEU A 211 11.14 -14.53 3.10
CA LEU A 211 9.78 -14.18 3.46
C LEU A 211 9.05 -13.46 2.32
N GLU A 212 9.74 -12.57 1.58
CA GLU A 212 9.16 -11.87 0.42
C GLU A 212 8.91 -12.80 -0.77
N ALA A 213 9.80 -13.76 -1.00
CA ALA A 213 9.62 -14.75 -2.07
C ALA A 213 8.47 -15.72 -1.80
N GLY A 214 7.94 -15.74 -0.56
CA GLY A 214 6.90 -16.71 -0.17
C GLY A 214 7.44 -18.16 -0.14
N ASP A 215 8.75 -18.32 -0.14
CA ASP A 215 9.45 -19.60 -0.35
C ASP A 215 9.51 -20.46 0.94
N GLU A 216 9.02 -19.93 2.06
CA GLU A 216 9.08 -20.63 3.34
C GLU A 216 7.74 -21.29 3.68
N SER A 217 7.71 -22.62 3.66
CA SER A 217 6.62 -23.40 4.23
C SER A 217 6.51 -23.15 5.74
N VAL A 218 5.29 -22.90 6.21
CA VAL A 218 4.99 -22.78 7.66
C VAL A 218 4.90 -24.19 8.24
N HIS A 219 5.76 -24.50 9.19
CA HIS A 219 5.78 -25.79 9.89
C HIS A 219 5.01 -25.72 11.20
N LYS A 220 3.68 -25.85 11.11
CA LYS A 220 2.82 -25.82 12.31
C LYS A 220 2.94 -27.12 13.10
N THR A 221 3.19 -26.97 14.40
CA THR A 221 3.25 -28.07 15.37
C THR A 221 2.47 -27.69 16.63
N HIS A 222 2.04 -28.69 17.39
CA HIS A 222 1.54 -28.45 18.75
C HIS A 222 2.72 -28.40 19.70
N PHE A 223 2.74 -27.43 20.60
CA PHE A 223 3.74 -27.32 21.66
C PHE A 223 3.19 -26.53 22.84
N LEU A 224 3.75 -26.74 24.01
CA LEU A 224 3.40 -25.92 25.17
C LEU A 224 4.11 -24.58 25.08
N ILE A 225 3.34 -23.51 25.20
CA ILE A 225 3.93 -22.15 25.16
C ILE A 225 4.92 -21.94 26.31
N ALA A 226 4.66 -22.58 27.48
CA ALA A 226 5.54 -22.52 28.64
C ALA A 226 6.96 -23.04 28.33
N ASP A 227 7.10 -24.09 27.50
CA ASP A 227 8.41 -24.64 27.11
C ASP A 227 9.15 -23.64 26.21
N LEU A 228 8.44 -22.95 25.30
CA LEU A 228 9.02 -21.91 24.45
C LEU A 228 9.50 -20.70 25.27
N LEU A 229 8.67 -20.24 26.22
CA LEU A 229 9.04 -19.12 27.10
C LEU A 229 10.23 -19.46 28.00
N GLN A 230 10.29 -20.70 28.49
CA GLN A 230 11.39 -21.19 29.33
C GLN A 230 12.71 -21.25 28.52
N GLU A 231 12.67 -21.78 27.29
CA GLU A 231 13.85 -21.79 26.40
C GLU A 231 14.32 -20.36 26.06
N LEU A 232 13.38 -19.45 25.81
CA LEU A 232 13.70 -18.05 25.58
C LEU A 232 14.38 -17.41 26.80
N LEU A 233 13.86 -17.66 27.99
CA LEU A 233 14.45 -17.19 29.24
C LEU A 233 15.88 -17.74 29.42
N GLU A 234 16.11 -19.03 29.25
CA GLU A 234 17.44 -19.67 29.37
C GLU A 234 18.43 -19.10 28.36
N LYS A 235 18.00 -18.91 27.12
CA LYS A 235 18.85 -18.33 26.04
C LYS A 235 19.35 -16.93 26.36
N TYR A 236 18.55 -16.12 27.04
CA TYR A 236 18.86 -14.72 27.31
C TYR A 236 19.32 -14.42 28.74
N ALA A 237 19.22 -15.37 29.68
CA ALA A 237 19.53 -15.18 31.10
C ALA A 237 20.96 -14.64 31.34
N VAL A 238 21.95 -15.21 30.67
CA VAL A 238 23.37 -14.78 30.81
C VAL A 238 23.55 -13.33 30.39
N ARG A 239 23.01 -12.96 29.22
CA ARG A 239 23.11 -11.60 28.69
C ARG A 239 22.37 -10.56 29.55
N ALA A 240 21.23 -10.95 30.14
CA ALA A 240 20.51 -10.10 31.07
C ALA A 240 21.32 -9.90 32.36
N ALA A 241 21.89 -10.97 32.92
CA ALA A 241 22.72 -10.91 34.12
C ALA A 241 24.00 -10.06 33.90
N GLU A 242 24.69 -10.17 32.77
CA GLU A 242 25.82 -9.33 32.39
C GLU A 242 25.47 -7.83 32.39
N LYS A 243 24.23 -7.49 32.06
CA LYS A 243 23.70 -6.12 32.10
C LYS A 243 23.05 -5.75 33.44
N GLN A 244 23.07 -6.63 34.43
CA GLN A 244 22.42 -6.45 35.74
C GLN A 244 20.90 -6.25 35.64
N LEU A 245 20.27 -6.78 34.59
CA LEU A 245 18.83 -6.73 34.38
C LEU A 245 18.16 -8.01 34.86
N THR A 246 16.97 -7.89 35.43
CA THR A 246 16.14 -9.05 35.74
C THR A 246 15.41 -9.54 34.49
N LEU A 247 15.33 -10.85 34.30
CA LEU A 247 14.54 -11.47 33.21
C LEU A 247 13.69 -12.59 33.83
N PHE A 248 12.38 -12.50 33.62
CA PHE A 248 11.47 -13.51 34.21
C PHE A 248 10.21 -13.71 33.35
N ILE A 249 9.58 -14.87 33.53
CA ILE A 249 8.27 -15.17 32.93
C ILE A 249 7.18 -14.68 33.88
N ASP A 250 6.14 -14.03 33.35
CA ASP A 250 4.98 -13.59 34.12
C ASP A 250 4.29 -14.77 34.75
N LYS A 251 4.05 -14.68 36.04
CA LYS A 251 3.39 -15.72 36.84
C LYS A 251 1.93 -16.00 36.45
N HIS A 252 1.32 -15.04 35.74
CA HIS A 252 -0.05 -15.14 35.27
C HIS A 252 -0.12 -15.61 33.80
N SER A 253 1.02 -16.00 33.19
CA SER A 253 1.01 -16.56 31.85
C SER A 253 0.18 -17.82 31.77
N GLU A 254 -0.72 -17.88 30.82
CA GLU A 254 -1.60 -19.03 30.62
C GLU A 254 -0.82 -20.22 30.05
N MET A 255 -1.20 -21.43 30.47
CA MET A 255 -0.62 -22.65 29.90
C MET A 255 -1.40 -23.04 28.65
N LEU A 256 -0.97 -22.50 27.51
CA LEU A 256 -1.60 -22.70 26.22
C LEU A 256 -0.81 -23.69 25.36
N GLU A 257 -1.52 -24.43 24.51
CA GLU A 257 -0.93 -25.36 23.53
C GLU A 257 -1.33 -24.94 22.10
N PRO A 258 -0.66 -23.94 21.49
CA PRO A 258 -0.99 -23.47 20.17
C PRO A 258 -0.61 -24.47 19.08
N TYR A 259 -1.34 -24.41 17.94
CA TYR A 259 -0.97 -25.07 16.67
C TYR A 259 -0.42 -24.03 15.71
N THR A 260 0.88 -23.78 15.81
CA THR A 260 1.57 -22.76 15.01
C THR A 260 3.03 -23.13 14.78
N ASP A 261 3.77 -22.29 14.06
CA ASP A 261 5.20 -22.50 13.84
C ASP A 261 6.02 -21.97 15.03
N ARG A 262 6.57 -22.91 15.79
CA ARG A 262 7.33 -22.65 17.00
C ARG A 262 8.58 -21.83 16.77
N ASP A 263 9.32 -22.14 15.70
CA ASP A 263 10.61 -21.52 15.42
C ASP A 263 10.42 -20.05 14.99
N ARG A 264 9.40 -19.76 14.20
CA ARG A 264 9.04 -18.40 13.82
C ARG A 264 8.58 -17.57 15.01
N LEU A 265 7.79 -18.17 15.92
CA LEU A 265 7.40 -17.48 17.14
C LEU A 265 8.61 -17.19 18.04
N MET A 266 9.53 -18.15 18.20
CA MET A 266 10.79 -17.99 18.92
C MET A 266 11.63 -16.85 18.31
N GLN A 267 11.67 -16.72 16.97
CA GLN A 267 12.41 -15.67 16.28
C GLN A 267 11.80 -14.29 16.56
N ILE A 268 10.48 -14.15 16.51
CA ILE A 268 9.78 -12.89 16.86
C ILE A 268 10.12 -12.47 18.29
N LEU A 269 9.96 -13.38 19.24
CA LEU A 269 10.22 -13.10 20.65
C LEU A 269 11.70 -12.80 20.92
N GLY A 270 12.60 -13.47 20.20
CA GLY A 270 14.04 -13.18 20.24
C GLY A 270 14.32 -11.72 19.88
N HIS A 271 13.76 -11.23 18.79
CA HIS A 271 13.91 -9.81 18.42
C HIS A 271 13.34 -8.85 19.47
N TYR A 272 12.22 -9.20 20.11
CA TYR A 272 11.65 -8.37 21.17
C TYR A 272 12.55 -8.34 22.41
N VAL A 273 13.10 -9.49 22.83
CA VAL A 273 14.05 -9.57 23.99
C VAL A 273 15.35 -8.86 23.66
N ASP A 274 15.88 -8.98 22.43
CA ASP A 274 17.08 -8.25 22.00
C ASP A 274 16.85 -6.73 22.06
N ASN A 275 15.70 -6.23 21.63
CA ASN A 275 15.33 -4.84 21.77
C ASN A 275 15.20 -4.43 23.24
N ALA A 276 14.52 -5.22 24.06
CA ALA A 276 14.36 -4.98 25.50
C ALA A 276 15.72 -4.88 26.19
N LEU A 277 16.64 -5.83 25.95
CA LEU A 277 18.00 -5.81 26.48
C LEU A 277 18.83 -4.60 26.00
N LYS A 278 18.56 -4.13 24.78
CA LYS A 278 19.27 -2.98 24.21
C LYS A 278 18.84 -1.66 24.85
N PHE A 279 17.55 -1.48 25.09
CA PHE A 279 16.95 -0.21 25.50
C PHE A 279 16.67 -0.08 26.98
N THR A 280 16.93 -1.15 27.78
CA THR A 280 16.82 -1.13 29.22
C THR A 280 18.22 -1.04 29.84
N THR A 281 18.42 -0.03 30.68
CA THR A 281 19.67 0.18 31.43
C THR A 281 19.56 -0.28 32.89
N GLU A 282 18.37 -0.15 33.48
CA GLU A 282 18.07 -0.53 34.85
C GLU A 282 16.68 -1.16 34.92
N GLY A 283 16.47 -2.10 35.88
CA GLY A 283 15.20 -2.76 36.08
C GLY A 283 15.12 -4.15 35.45
N GLY A 284 14.16 -4.40 34.55
CA GLY A 284 13.98 -5.76 34.05
C GLY A 284 13.08 -5.93 32.83
N ILE A 285 13.05 -7.18 32.41
CA ILE A 285 12.30 -7.65 31.25
C ILE A 285 11.36 -8.77 31.70
N THR A 286 10.11 -8.68 31.32
CA THR A 286 9.10 -9.69 31.59
C THR A 286 8.59 -10.26 30.29
N ILE A 287 8.52 -11.58 30.18
CA ILE A 287 7.92 -12.29 29.05
C ILE A 287 6.62 -12.96 29.52
N GLY A 288 5.59 -12.96 28.68
CA GLY A 288 4.34 -13.59 29.07
C GLY A 288 3.46 -13.93 27.88
N CYS A 289 2.38 -14.65 28.19
CA CYS A 289 1.32 -14.95 27.23
C CYS A 289 -0.05 -14.92 27.90
N ASN A 290 -1.05 -14.58 27.12
CA ASN A 290 -2.46 -14.61 27.52
C ASN A 290 -3.35 -14.92 26.32
N LEU A 291 -4.57 -15.38 26.60
CA LEU A 291 -5.59 -15.60 25.58
C LEU A 291 -6.37 -14.30 25.36
N GLU A 292 -6.38 -13.83 24.13
CA GLU A 292 -7.17 -12.70 23.67
C GLU A 292 -8.21 -13.22 22.67
N VAL A 293 -9.35 -12.60 22.53
CA VAL A 293 -10.49 -13.07 21.73
C VAL A 293 -10.08 -13.84 20.45
N GLY A 294 -10.01 -15.19 20.56
CA GLY A 294 -9.65 -16.09 19.45
C GLY A 294 -8.17 -16.11 19.04
N ASN A 295 -7.30 -15.40 19.75
CA ASN A 295 -5.87 -15.35 19.50
C ASN A 295 -5.09 -15.60 20.81
N MET A 296 -3.92 -16.18 20.69
CA MET A 296 -2.92 -16.19 21.74
C MET A 296 -2.01 -14.97 21.53
N ARG A 297 -1.93 -14.10 22.54
CA ARG A 297 -0.99 -13.00 22.61
C ARG A 297 0.25 -13.42 23.38
N VAL A 298 1.42 -13.31 22.74
CA VAL A 298 2.72 -13.48 23.42
C VAL A 298 3.43 -12.14 23.41
N TRP A 299 3.99 -11.75 24.53
CA TRP A 299 4.50 -10.41 24.71
C TRP A 299 5.81 -10.36 25.50
N VAL A 300 6.57 -9.28 25.28
CA VAL A 300 7.76 -8.91 26.04
C VAL A 300 7.59 -7.48 26.52
N ARG A 301 7.73 -7.27 27.83
CA ARG A 301 7.67 -5.96 28.47
C ARG A 301 9.04 -5.62 29.03
N ASP A 302 9.50 -4.43 28.80
CA ASP A 302 10.72 -3.86 29.40
C ASP A 302 10.41 -2.63 30.26
N THR A 303 11.32 -2.29 31.16
CA THR A 303 11.30 -1.06 31.96
C THR A 303 12.32 -0.03 31.44
N GLY A 304 12.56 -0.02 30.12
CA GLY A 304 13.55 0.82 29.50
C GLY A 304 13.11 2.27 29.31
N LYS A 305 13.81 2.99 28.47
CA LYS A 305 13.55 4.42 28.22
C LYS A 305 12.17 4.75 27.64
N GLY A 306 11.46 3.74 27.13
CA GLY A 306 10.20 3.92 26.42
C GLY A 306 10.37 4.60 25.04
N ILE A 307 9.26 4.78 24.36
CA ILE A 307 9.18 5.32 23.00
C ILE A 307 8.13 6.44 23.00
N ASP A 308 8.44 7.55 22.36
CA ASP A 308 7.51 8.68 22.23
C ASP A 308 6.28 8.26 21.41
N ALA A 309 5.11 8.75 21.80
CA ALA A 309 3.83 8.45 21.15
C ALA A 309 3.81 8.76 19.64
N GLU A 310 4.62 9.72 19.19
CA GLU A 310 4.77 10.08 17.77
C GLU A 310 5.32 8.92 16.93
N TYR A 311 6.17 8.06 17.53
CA TYR A 311 6.78 6.90 16.88
C TYR A 311 6.04 5.59 17.14
N CYS A 312 5.05 5.59 18.05
CA CYS A 312 4.24 4.42 18.34
C CYS A 312 3.30 4.08 17.18
N GLY A 313 3.11 2.78 16.93
CA GLY A 313 2.18 2.27 15.93
C GLY A 313 2.83 1.55 14.76
N ASP A 314 2.08 1.43 13.66
CA ASP A 314 2.45 0.61 12.50
C ASP A 314 3.77 1.04 11.84
N LYS A 315 4.12 2.32 11.89
CA LYS A 315 5.34 2.86 11.31
C LYS A 315 6.61 2.26 11.91
N LEU A 316 6.59 1.92 13.20
CA LEU A 316 7.75 1.33 13.88
C LEU A 316 8.12 -0.06 13.33
N PHE A 317 7.14 -0.75 12.73
CA PHE A 317 7.34 -2.05 12.09
C PHE A 317 7.67 -1.93 10.59
N GLU A 318 7.90 -0.73 10.07
CA GLU A 318 8.43 -0.53 8.72
C GLU A 318 9.94 -0.78 8.69
N ARG A 319 10.46 -1.04 7.48
CA ARG A 319 11.88 -1.38 7.30
C ARG A 319 12.77 -0.16 7.53
N PHE A 320 13.91 -0.37 8.20
CA PHE A 320 14.93 0.65 8.48
C PHE A 320 14.43 1.83 9.33
N VAL A 321 13.29 1.70 9.97
CA VAL A 321 12.84 2.71 10.93
C VAL A 321 13.70 2.60 12.18
N LYS A 322 14.32 3.73 12.53
CA LYS A 322 15.08 3.95 13.77
C LYS A 322 14.55 5.23 14.39
N ILE A 323 14.31 5.21 15.70
CA ILE A 323 13.89 6.40 16.45
C ILE A 323 15.07 7.37 16.61
N ASP A 324 16.27 6.82 16.75
CA ASP A 324 17.52 7.57 16.84
C ASP A 324 18.52 6.99 15.81
N GLU A 325 19.04 7.83 14.92
CA GLU A 325 20.01 7.44 13.88
C GLU A 325 21.34 6.97 14.48
N PHE A 326 21.70 7.44 15.68
CA PHE A 326 22.94 7.07 16.37
C PHE A 326 22.83 5.73 17.12
N GLU A 327 21.62 5.18 17.27
CA GLU A 327 21.46 3.91 17.95
C GLU A 327 21.89 2.71 17.09
N GLN A 328 22.62 1.80 17.73
CA GLN A 328 23.05 0.56 17.08
C GLN A 328 21.85 -0.34 16.75
N GLY A 329 21.74 -0.77 15.49
CA GLY A 329 20.72 -1.70 15.04
C GLY A 329 20.49 -1.60 13.53
N THR A 330 19.98 -2.66 12.92
CA THR A 330 19.73 -2.73 11.46
C THR A 330 18.44 -2.03 11.05
N GLY A 331 17.51 -1.80 11.98
CA GLY A 331 16.14 -1.34 11.67
C GLY A 331 15.30 -2.38 10.94
N LEU A 332 15.78 -3.63 10.84
CA LEU A 332 15.07 -4.72 10.17
C LEU A 332 14.30 -5.63 11.13
N GLY A 333 14.73 -5.76 12.39
CA GLY A 333 14.17 -6.74 13.33
C GLY A 333 12.66 -6.66 13.51
N LEU A 334 12.10 -5.47 13.73
CA LEU A 334 10.65 -5.30 13.89
C LEU A 334 9.88 -5.54 12.58
N SER A 335 10.43 -5.18 11.44
CA SER A 335 9.81 -5.48 10.13
C SER A 335 9.82 -6.98 9.80
N ILE A 336 10.84 -7.71 10.23
CA ILE A 336 10.89 -9.18 10.18
C ILE A 336 9.80 -9.76 11.09
N CYS A 337 9.65 -9.25 12.33
CA CYS A 337 8.59 -9.67 13.24
C CYS A 337 7.19 -9.51 12.61
N ARG A 338 6.93 -8.38 11.95
CA ARG A 338 5.66 -8.15 11.25
C ARG A 338 5.45 -9.16 10.11
N SER A 339 6.47 -9.40 9.30
CA SER A 339 6.38 -10.34 8.18
C SER A 339 6.15 -11.77 8.67
N LEU A 340 6.87 -12.22 9.71
CA LEU A 340 6.69 -13.52 10.34
C LEU A 340 5.29 -13.67 10.93
N ALA A 341 4.81 -12.68 11.67
CA ALA A 341 3.46 -12.70 12.26
C ALA A 341 2.37 -12.81 11.18
N LEU A 342 2.48 -12.07 10.08
CA LEU A 342 1.56 -12.18 8.94
C LEU A 342 1.57 -13.58 8.33
N THR A 343 2.73 -14.22 8.21
CA THR A 343 2.85 -15.59 7.71
C THR A 343 2.19 -16.61 8.64
N LEU A 344 2.19 -16.33 9.96
CA LEU A 344 1.47 -17.14 10.97
C LEU A 344 -0.05 -16.87 10.97
N GLY A 345 -0.53 -15.90 10.19
CA GLY A 345 -1.93 -15.45 10.16
C GLY A 345 -2.29 -14.53 11.34
N GLY A 346 -1.27 -13.93 11.95
CA GLY A 346 -1.36 -13.08 13.10
C GLY A 346 -1.02 -11.61 12.81
N LYS A 347 -0.78 -10.86 13.87
CA LYS A 347 -0.37 -9.46 13.81
C LYS A 347 0.58 -9.13 14.96
N VAL A 348 1.34 -8.04 14.81
CA VAL A 348 2.21 -7.48 15.85
C VAL A 348 1.69 -6.14 16.32
N GLY A 349 2.12 -5.72 17.49
CA GLY A 349 1.86 -4.38 17.99
C GLY A 349 2.74 -4.03 19.18
N MET A 350 2.55 -2.81 19.66
CA MET A 350 3.31 -2.31 20.79
C MET A 350 2.52 -1.26 21.58
N GLU A 351 2.92 -1.09 22.84
CA GLU A 351 2.51 -0.01 23.71
C GLU A 351 3.75 0.51 24.42
N SER A 352 3.90 1.80 24.55
CA SER A 352 5.08 2.37 25.21
C SER A 352 4.78 3.74 25.81
N GLU A 353 5.51 4.06 26.86
CA GLU A 353 5.48 5.36 27.52
C GLU A 353 6.91 5.77 27.90
N VAL A 354 7.29 6.98 27.55
CA VAL A 354 8.63 7.53 27.82
C VAL A 354 8.93 7.53 29.31
N GLY A 355 10.05 6.92 29.69
CA GLY A 355 10.49 6.79 31.09
C GLY A 355 9.82 5.68 31.89
N VAL A 356 8.87 4.95 31.30
CA VAL A 356 8.20 3.79 31.92
C VAL A 356 8.66 2.48 31.32
N GLY A 357 8.74 2.41 29.98
CA GLY A 357 9.16 1.23 29.22
C GLY A 357 8.27 0.93 28.02
N SER A 358 8.47 -0.27 27.46
CA SER A 358 7.73 -0.71 26.27
C SER A 358 7.18 -2.12 26.45
N LEU A 359 6.06 -2.38 25.76
CA LEU A 359 5.43 -3.69 25.63
C LEU A 359 5.33 -4.00 24.13
N PHE A 360 6.03 -5.03 23.66
CA PHE A 360 5.89 -5.55 22.30
C PHE A 360 5.15 -6.88 22.34
N TRP A 361 4.23 -7.08 21.42
CA TRP A 361 3.41 -8.29 21.41
C TRP A 361 3.17 -8.83 20.00
N VAL A 362 2.91 -10.11 19.91
CA VAL A 362 2.43 -10.82 18.73
C VAL A 362 1.17 -11.59 19.06
N ASP A 363 0.12 -11.39 18.27
CA ASP A 363 -1.10 -12.19 18.30
C ASP A 363 -1.00 -13.26 17.22
N VAL A 364 -1.22 -14.51 17.57
CA VAL A 364 -1.34 -15.62 16.63
C VAL A 364 -2.68 -16.33 16.84
N PRO A 365 -3.33 -16.83 15.75
CA PRO A 365 -4.59 -17.54 15.88
C PRO A 365 -4.47 -18.72 16.85
N TYR A 366 -5.39 -18.81 17.80
CA TYR A 366 -5.49 -19.91 18.76
C TYR A 366 -6.81 -20.63 18.54
N LYS A 367 -6.73 -21.92 18.17
CA LYS A 367 -7.88 -22.79 17.99
C LYS A 367 -7.74 -24.04 18.82
#